data_673bb839f07d4dd3248ba048f4677e6b
#
_entry.id   673bb839f07d4dd3248ba048f4677e6b
#
_cell.length_a   1.000
_cell.length_b   1.000
_cell.length_c   1.000
_cell.angle_alpha   90.00
_cell.angle_beta   90.00
_cell.angle_gamma   90.00
#
_symmetry.space_group_name_H-M   'P 1'
#
loop_
_entity.id
_entity.type
_entity.pdbx_description
1 polymer ?
#
loop_
_entity_poly.entity_id
_entity_poly.type
_entity_poly.pdbx_seq_one_letter_code
_entity_poly.pdbx_strand_id
1 'polypeptide(L)'
;AGRPLEVKAGSNVRAEDGVRGVTHFYAETDGAIKSIPGEIAVVDTLVIDSDVGFDTGNLKFNGEIVIKGSVGQGFTVEATGNVLVFGSIDAGATMVAGGNVVIGHGIGGRRTRVVARGEVRVGYNEEADVRAGGDILIGSHSAQAILHADGVIGVKRGEGPKSGGISGGEVWGLAGIQMQVAGSNAHNMTNLTAGMDPEGAKKLDLLNGTVVANLFF
;
A
#
# COMPACT_ATOMS: atom_id res chain seq x y z
N ALA A 1 19.43 40.65 -25.58
CA ALA A 1 20.22 39.63 -24.86
C ALA A 1 19.37 39.14 -23.71
N GLY A 2 19.06 37.84 -23.68
CA GLY A 2 18.33 37.20 -22.58
C GLY A 2 19.18 37.20 -21.29
N ARG A 3 18.54 37.41 -20.13
CA ARG A 3 19.23 37.22 -18.85
C ARG A 3 19.67 35.75 -18.72
N PRO A 4 20.90 35.48 -18.27
CA PRO A 4 21.31 34.11 -17.95
C PRO A 4 20.35 33.53 -16.92
N LEU A 5 19.92 32.30 -17.10
CA LEU A 5 19.15 31.56 -16.10
C LEU A 5 20.12 31.15 -14.99
N GLU A 6 20.05 31.83 -13.84
CA GLU A 6 20.75 31.38 -12.63
C GLU A 6 19.99 30.21 -12.02
N VAL A 7 20.61 29.03 -12.00
CA VAL A 7 20.12 27.84 -11.32
C VAL A 7 21.00 27.60 -10.10
N LYS A 8 20.37 27.40 -8.94
CA LYS A 8 21.06 27.12 -7.66
C LYS A 8 20.88 25.66 -7.29
N ALA A 9 21.85 25.12 -6.56
CA ALA A 9 21.73 23.83 -5.91
C ALA A 9 20.79 23.94 -4.70
N GLY A 10 19.74 23.13 -4.71
CA GLY A 10 18.83 22.94 -3.59
C GLY A 10 19.21 21.75 -2.73
N SER A 11 18.24 21.19 -2.01
CA SER A 11 18.45 20.05 -1.10
C SER A 11 19.06 18.86 -1.81
N ASN A 12 20.08 18.22 -1.21
CA ASN A 12 20.75 17.01 -1.70
C ASN A 12 21.35 17.14 -3.11
N VAL A 13 21.75 18.36 -3.48
CA VAL A 13 22.45 18.66 -4.74
C VAL A 13 23.66 19.50 -4.46
N ARG A 14 24.80 19.09 -5.00
CA ARG A 14 26.04 19.85 -5.01
C ARG A 14 26.26 20.45 -6.39
N ALA A 15 26.62 21.75 -6.44
CA ALA A 15 27.01 22.42 -7.67
C ALA A 15 28.53 22.55 -7.73
N GLU A 16 29.10 22.29 -8.91
CA GLU A 16 30.52 22.52 -9.19
C GLU A 16 30.66 23.37 -10.46
N ASP A 17 31.46 24.40 -10.36
CA ASP A 17 31.76 25.24 -11.53
C ASP A 17 32.75 24.50 -12.45
N GLY A 18 32.31 24.29 -13.67
CA GLY A 18 33.10 23.67 -14.73
C GLY A 18 33.78 24.70 -15.63
N VAL A 19 34.47 24.18 -16.64
CA VAL A 19 35.20 24.99 -17.63
C VAL A 19 34.21 25.74 -18.52
N ARG A 20 34.52 26.98 -18.90
CA ARG A 20 33.74 27.85 -19.79
C ARG A 20 32.35 28.30 -19.27
N GLY A 21 32.20 28.45 -17.94
CA GLY A 21 30.95 28.95 -17.38
C GLY A 21 29.80 27.91 -17.37
N VAL A 22 30.16 26.63 -17.46
CA VAL A 22 29.20 25.52 -17.28
C VAL A 22 29.21 25.14 -15.80
N THR A 23 28.04 25.08 -15.17
CA THR A 23 27.88 24.54 -13.82
C THR A 23 27.33 23.14 -13.87
N HIS A 24 27.96 22.20 -13.19
CA HIS A 24 27.52 20.82 -13.06
C HIS A 24 26.80 20.63 -11.74
N PHE A 25 25.66 19.96 -11.77
CA PHE A 25 24.87 19.62 -10.57
C PHE A 25 24.97 18.10 -10.35
N TYR A 26 25.35 17.70 -9.15
CA TYR A 26 25.51 16.31 -8.74
C TYR A 26 24.53 16.00 -7.61
N ALA A 27 23.78 14.88 -7.73
CA ALA A 27 22.97 14.36 -6.66
C ALA A 27 23.88 13.83 -5.52
N GLU A 28 23.62 14.19 -4.28
CA GLU A 28 24.32 13.71 -3.08
C GLU A 28 23.63 12.48 -2.47
N THR A 29 22.38 12.21 -2.88
CA THR A 29 21.59 11.05 -2.45
C THR A 29 20.75 10.53 -3.63
N ASP A 30 20.30 9.28 -3.52
CA ASP A 30 19.29 8.73 -4.43
C ASP A 30 17.95 9.44 -4.20
N GLY A 31 17.22 9.74 -5.28
CA GLY A 31 15.93 10.41 -5.17
C GLY A 31 15.35 10.88 -6.50
N ALA A 32 14.24 11.59 -6.44
CA ALA A 32 13.62 12.25 -7.58
C ALA A 32 14.18 13.65 -7.78
N ILE A 33 14.44 14.02 -9.03
CA ILE A 33 14.85 15.39 -9.35
C ILE A 33 13.61 16.28 -9.29
N LYS A 34 13.66 17.30 -8.42
CA LYS A 34 12.67 18.37 -8.33
C LYS A 34 13.25 19.63 -8.93
N SER A 35 12.65 20.09 -10.04
CA SER A 35 13.01 21.36 -10.66
C SER A 35 12.00 22.43 -10.25
N ILE A 36 12.50 23.47 -9.58
CA ILE A 36 11.74 24.66 -9.22
C ILE A 36 12.38 25.83 -10.01
N PRO A 37 11.63 26.90 -10.39
CA PRO A 37 12.24 28.02 -11.07
C PRO A 37 13.47 28.56 -10.33
N GLY A 38 14.65 28.41 -10.94
CA GLY A 38 15.94 28.85 -10.40
C GLY A 38 16.60 27.88 -9.40
N GLU A 39 16.08 26.66 -9.20
CA GLU A 39 16.66 25.68 -8.27
C GLU A 39 16.48 24.25 -8.77
N ILE A 40 17.50 23.39 -8.56
CA ILE A 40 17.42 21.94 -8.76
C ILE A 40 17.67 21.26 -7.42
N ALA A 41 16.75 20.41 -6.99
CA ALA A 41 16.86 19.61 -5.77
C ALA A 41 16.66 18.12 -6.05
N VAL A 42 17.19 17.27 -5.17
CA VAL A 42 16.88 15.83 -5.15
C VAL A 42 16.10 15.54 -3.87
N VAL A 43 14.94 14.89 -4.03
CA VAL A 43 14.02 14.58 -2.94
C VAL A 43 13.79 13.07 -2.87
N ASP A 44 13.59 12.57 -1.67
CA ASP A 44 13.33 11.15 -1.37
C ASP A 44 11.84 10.75 -1.51
N THR A 45 11.02 11.71 -1.92
CA THR A 45 9.58 11.53 -2.11
C THR A 45 9.18 11.85 -3.54
N LEU A 46 8.61 10.86 -4.24
CA LEU A 46 7.99 11.03 -5.55
C LEU A 46 6.52 11.39 -5.40
N VAL A 47 6.11 12.56 -5.88
CA VAL A 47 4.71 13.00 -5.83
C VAL A 47 4.10 12.91 -7.23
N ILE A 48 2.99 12.18 -7.33
CA ILE A 48 2.16 12.05 -8.53
C ILE A 48 0.86 12.82 -8.27
N ASP A 49 0.64 13.90 -9.00
CA ASP A 49 -0.51 14.81 -8.81
C ASP A 49 -1.81 14.30 -9.46
N SER A 50 -1.75 13.18 -10.17
CA SER A 50 -2.85 12.55 -10.90
C SER A 50 -3.01 11.08 -10.52
N ASP A 51 -3.87 10.37 -11.25
CA ASP A 51 -3.96 8.91 -11.19
C ASP A 51 -2.72 8.23 -11.79
N VAL A 52 -2.38 7.06 -11.28
CA VAL A 52 -1.45 6.15 -11.94
C VAL A 52 -2.20 5.39 -13.01
N GLY A 53 -1.87 5.65 -14.25
CA GLY A 53 -2.58 5.15 -15.42
C GLY A 53 -1.69 5.10 -16.67
N PHE A 54 -2.29 5.18 -17.85
CA PHE A 54 -1.55 5.11 -19.12
C PHE A 54 -0.56 6.27 -19.31
N ASP A 55 -0.86 7.44 -18.75
CA ASP A 55 0.02 8.63 -18.89
C ASP A 55 1.25 8.54 -17.98
N THR A 56 1.13 7.92 -16.82
CA THR A 56 2.22 7.76 -15.84
C THR A 56 2.98 6.46 -16.03
N GLY A 57 2.31 5.41 -16.52
CA GLY A 57 2.82 4.04 -16.56
C GLY A 57 2.99 3.43 -15.16
N ASN A 58 3.73 2.33 -15.09
CA ASN A 58 4.12 1.70 -13.84
C ASN A 58 5.16 2.56 -13.12
N LEU A 59 5.08 2.61 -11.80
CA LEU A 59 5.99 3.38 -10.96
C LEU A 59 6.94 2.46 -10.20
N LYS A 60 8.23 2.81 -10.22
CA LYS A 60 9.25 2.19 -9.38
C LYS A 60 10.17 3.27 -8.84
N PHE A 61 10.27 3.39 -7.52
CA PHE A 61 11.02 4.48 -6.90
C PHE A 61 11.78 4.02 -5.65
N ASN A 62 13.01 4.53 -5.51
CA ASN A 62 13.82 4.34 -4.30
C ASN A 62 13.53 5.49 -3.35
N GLY A 63 12.55 5.33 -2.47
CA GLY A 63 12.03 6.34 -1.55
C GLY A 63 10.54 6.17 -1.31
N GLU A 64 9.89 7.26 -0.91
CA GLU A 64 8.46 7.34 -0.66
C GLU A 64 7.69 7.74 -1.94
N ILE A 65 6.50 7.19 -2.15
CA ILE A 65 5.60 7.60 -3.23
C ILE A 65 4.31 8.15 -2.64
N VAL A 66 3.91 9.34 -3.11
CA VAL A 66 2.63 9.97 -2.79
C VAL A 66 1.82 10.13 -4.08
N ILE A 67 0.66 9.48 -4.16
CA ILE A 67 -0.26 9.52 -5.29
C ILE A 67 -1.50 10.27 -4.84
N LYS A 68 -1.77 11.45 -5.41
CA LYS A 68 -2.96 12.25 -5.07
C LYS A 68 -4.25 11.71 -5.68
N GLY A 69 -4.15 10.90 -6.72
CA GLY A 69 -5.25 10.18 -7.34
C GLY A 69 -5.34 8.72 -6.90
N SER A 70 -5.82 7.89 -7.81
CA SER A 70 -6.00 6.44 -7.68
C SER A 70 -4.93 5.67 -8.46
N VAL A 71 -4.81 4.37 -8.18
CA VAL A 71 -4.01 3.45 -9.00
C VAL A 71 -4.95 2.67 -9.89
N GLY A 72 -4.87 2.91 -11.19
CA GLY A 72 -5.73 2.31 -12.20
C GLY A 72 -5.50 0.82 -12.40
N GLN A 73 -6.43 0.18 -13.08
CA GLN A 73 -6.48 -1.25 -13.31
C GLN A 73 -5.20 -1.78 -13.96
N GLY A 74 -4.56 -2.78 -13.34
CA GLY A 74 -3.41 -3.51 -13.86
C GLY A 74 -2.07 -2.78 -13.74
N PHE A 75 -2.02 -1.57 -13.19
CA PHE A 75 -0.78 -0.85 -12.98
C PHE A 75 -0.04 -1.33 -11.73
N THR A 76 1.29 -1.12 -11.75
CA THR A 76 2.19 -1.52 -10.66
C THR A 76 2.85 -0.29 -10.05
N VAL A 77 2.89 -0.26 -8.72
CA VAL A 77 3.59 0.75 -7.92
C VAL A 77 4.55 0.05 -6.96
N GLU A 78 5.85 0.31 -7.09
CA GLU A 78 6.90 -0.22 -6.23
C GLU A 78 7.68 0.92 -5.57
N ALA A 79 7.76 0.92 -4.25
CA ALA A 79 8.53 1.87 -3.46
C ALA A 79 9.42 1.13 -2.44
N THR A 80 10.62 1.63 -2.18
CA THR A 80 11.44 1.12 -1.08
C THR A 80 11.03 1.70 0.28
N GLY A 81 10.37 2.88 0.28
CA GLY A 81 9.78 3.56 1.42
C GLY A 81 8.27 3.33 1.55
N ASN A 82 7.58 4.33 2.08
CA ASN A 82 6.14 4.34 2.23
C ASN A 82 5.42 4.62 0.91
N VAL A 83 4.16 4.20 0.82
CA VAL A 83 3.26 4.58 -0.28
C VAL A 83 1.97 5.16 0.31
N LEU A 84 1.65 6.38 -0.11
CA LEU A 84 0.41 7.07 0.24
C LEU A 84 -0.43 7.27 -1.03
N VAL A 85 -1.65 6.74 -1.04
CA VAL A 85 -2.64 6.91 -2.12
C VAL A 85 -3.86 7.60 -1.54
N PHE A 86 -4.23 8.76 -2.05
CA PHE A 86 -5.44 9.47 -1.59
C PHE A 86 -6.72 8.86 -2.16
N GLY A 87 -6.66 8.28 -3.33
CA GLY A 87 -7.76 7.61 -4.00
C GLY A 87 -7.89 6.12 -3.65
N SER A 88 -8.29 5.33 -4.64
CA SER A 88 -8.51 3.88 -4.59
C SER A 88 -7.44 3.11 -5.34
N ILE A 89 -7.41 1.80 -5.14
CA ILE A 89 -6.64 0.85 -5.94
C ILE A 89 -7.62 -0.04 -6.69
N ASP A 90 -7.53 -0.04 -8.02
CA ASP A 90 -8.45 -0.75 -8.90
C ASP A 90 -8.02 -2.19 -9.16
N ALA A 91 -8.94 -2.98 -9.75
CA ALA A 91 -8.77 -4.40 -10.00
C ALA A 91 -7.47 -4.74 -10.75
N GLY A 92 -6.76 -5.77 -10.29
CA GLY A 92 -5.54 -6.26 -10.91
C GLY A 92 -4.30 -5.36 -10.72
N ALA A 93 -4.42 -4.23 -10.03
CA ALA A 93 -3.26 -3.41 -9.71
C ALA A 93 -2.37 -4.09 -8.64
N THR A 94 -1.08 -3.81 -8.70
CA THR A 94 -0.10 -4.34 -7.75
C THR A 94 0.62 -3.21 -7.05
N MET A 95 0.71 -3.28 -5.73
CA MET A 95 1.46 -2.32 -4.91
C MET A 95 2.43 -3.04 -3.99
N VAL A 96 3.69 -2.60 -3.99
CA VAL A 96 4.74 -3.13 -3.11
C VAL A 96 5.45 -1.97 -2.43
N ALA A 97 5.46 -1.96 -1.11
CA ALA A 97 6.13 -0.96 -0.29
C ALA A 97 7.12 -1.61 0.67
N GLY A 98 8.32 -1.02 0.77
CA GLY A 98 9.30 -1.38 1.80
C GLY A 98 8.99 -0.78 3.17
N GLY A 99 8.05 0.18 3.25
CA GLY A 99 7.50 0.79 4.45
C GLY A 99 6.01 0.50 4.61
N ASN A 100 5.27 1.52 5.04
CA ASN A 100 3.82 1.48 5.24
C ASN A 100 3.07 1.80 3.95
N VAL A 101 1.83 1.32 3.87
CA VAL A 101 0.88 1.68 2.80
C VAL A 101 -0.36 2.30 3.41
N VAL A 102 -0.72 3.50 2.93
CA VAL A 102 -1.94 4.18 3.33
C VAL A 102 -2.79 4.46 2.09
N ILE A 103 -4.04 3.99 2.09
CA ILE A 103 -4.98 4.16 0.99
C ILE A 103 -6.21 4.87 1.54
N GLY A 104 -6.49 6.08 1.03
CA GLY A 104 -7.53 6.95 1.53
C GLY A 104 -8.93 6.39 1.36
N HIS A 105 -9.22 5.76 0.22
CA HIS A 105 -10.51 5.15 -0.04
C HIS A 105 -10.44 3.63 0.16
N GLY A 106 -10.32 2.86 -0.88
CA GLY A 106 -10.39 1.40 -0.76
C GLY A 106 -9.58 0.66 -1.81
N ILE A 107 -9.57 -0.64 -1.63
CA ILE A 107 -9.01 -1.57 -2.60
C ILE A 107 -10.18 -2.38 -3.15
N GLY A 108 -10.32 -2.40 -4.47
CA GLY A 108 -11.39 -3.14 -5.12
C GLY A 108 -10.91 -4.08 -6.20
N GLY A 109 -11.60 -5.24 -6.28
CA GLY A 109 -11.51 -6.15 -7.40
C GLY A 109 -10.44 -7.22 -7.32
N ARG A 110 -10.76 -8.30 -8.06
CA ARG A 110 -9.94 -9.50 -8.11
C ARG A 110 -8.55 -9.25 -8.67
N ARG A 111 -7.58 -10.05 -8.25
CA ARG A 111 -6.16 -9.99 -8.63
C ARG A 111 -5.44 -8.71 -8.19
N THR A 112 -6.09 -7.86 -7.39
CA THR A 112 -5.42 -6.73 -6.76
C THR A 112 -4.57 -7.22 -5.63
N ARG A 113 -3.31 -6.77 -5.59
CA ARG A 113 -2.34 -7.19 -4.59
C ARG A 113 -1.66 -6.00 -3.94
N VAL A 114 -1.66 -5.97 -2.62
CA VAL A 114 -0.94 -4.97 -1.83
C VAL A 114 -0.01 -5.68 -0.85
N VAL A 115 1.27 -5.35 -0.89
CA VAL A 115 2.29 -5.89 0.00
C VAL A 115 3.04 -4.74 0.65
N ALA A 116 3.06 -4.70 1.97
CA ALA A 116 3.83 -3.76 2.77
C ALA A 116 4.74 -4.51 3.75
N ARG A 117 5.96 -4.04 3.96
CA ARG A 117 6.77 -4.55 5.08
C ARG A 117 6.30 -3.99 6.42
N GLY A 118 5.72 -2.80 6.42
CA GLY A 118 5.10 -2.16 7.57
C GLY A 118 3.60 -2.41 7.65
N GLU A 119 2.88 -1.41 8.09
CA GLU A 119 1.43 -1.39 8.29
C GLU A 119 0.69 -1.08 6.98
N VAL A 120 -0.52 -1.62 6.82
CA VAL A 120 -1.46 -1.25 5.76
C VAL A 120 -2.70 -0.61 6.38
N ARG A 121 -3.01 0.62 5.96
CA ARG A 121 -4.27 1.31 6.29
C ARG A 121 -5.10 1.52 5.05
N VAL A 122 -6.38 1.15 5.11
CA VAL A 122 -7.29 1.24 3.98
C VAL A 122 -8.71 1.53 4.45
N GLY A 123 -9.49 2.28 3.67
CA GLY A 123 -10.88 2.56 3.99
C GLY A 123 -11.77 1.32 3.95
N TYR A 124 -11.69 0.53 2.87
CA TYR A 124 -12.34 -0.78 2.73
C TYR A 124 -11.51 -1.69 1.81
N ASN A 125 -11.77 -3.01 1.87
CA ASN A 125 -11.12 -3.98 1.00
C ASN A 125 -12.14 -4.99 0.45
N GLU A 126 -12.18 -5.14 -0.87
CA GLU A 126 -13.03 -6.09 -1.58
C GLU A 126 -12.22 -6.93 -2.57
N GLU A 127 -12.26 -8.25 -2.41
CA GLU A 127 -11.66 -9.26 -3.29
C GLU A 127 -10.12 -9.18 -3.52
N ALA A 128 -9.40 -8.39 -2.73
CA ALA A 128 -7.96 -8.20 -2.90
C ALA A 128 -7.11 -9.03 -1.93
N ASP A 129 -5.86 -9.31 -2.33
CA ASP A 129 -4.80 -9.93 -1.49
C ASP A 129 -3.97 -8.81 -0.84
N VAL A 130 -4.07 -8.66 0.48
CA VAL A 130 -3.34 -7.65 1.26
C VAL A 130 -2.44 -8.33 2.28
N ARG A 131 -1.16 -8.01 2.23
CA ARG A 131 -0.15 -8.58 3.13
C ARG A 131 0.65 -7.47 3.80
N ALA A 132 0.78 -7.53 5.11
CA ALA A 132 1.52 -6.60 5.93
C ALA A 132 2.47 -7.32 6.89
N GLY A 133 3.71 -6.84 6.98
CA GLY A 133 4.63 -7.24 8.05
C GLY A 133 4.30 -6.60 9.41
N GLY A 134 3.40 -5.60 9.41
CA GLY A 134 2.80 -4.99 10.59
C GLY A 134 1.31 -5.26 10.66
N ASP A 135 0.54 -4.25 11.09
CA ASP A 135 -0.92 -4.33 11.21
C ASP A 135 -1.63 -4.09 9.86
N ILE A 136 -2.84 -4.63 9.71
CA ILE A 136 -3.79 -4.25 8.66
C ILE A 136 -4.99 -3.56 9.32
N LEU A 137 -5.17 -2.27 9.06
CA LEU A 137 -6.24 -1.47 9.64
C LEU A 137 -7.24 -1.06 8.56
N ILE A 138 -8.47 -1.54 8.68
CA ILE A 138 -9.56 -1.32 7.72
C ILE A 138 -10.59 -0.39 8.34
N GLY A 139 -10.90 0.71 7.65
CA GLY A 139 -11.78 1.76 8.16
C GLY A 139 -13.26 1.38 8.21
N SER A 140 -13.70 0.46 7.37
CA SER A 140 -15.13 0.13 7.22
C SER A 140 -15.39 -1.37 7.19
N HIS A 141 -15.03 -2.09 6.13
CA HIS A 141 -15.30 -3.50 5.97
C HIS A 141 -14.30 -4.19 5.06
N SER A 142 -14.26 -5.52 5.14
CA SER A 142 -13.55 -6.38 4.20
C SER A 142 -14.47 -7.47 3.66
N ALA A 143 -14.48 -7.69 2.35
CA ALA A 143 -15.31 -8.69 1.70
C ALA A 143 -14.49 -9.57 0.74
N GLN A 144 -14.61 -10.89 0.87
CA GLN A 144 -14.01 -11.91 -0.02
C GLN A 144 -12.49 -11.72 -0.26
N ALA A 145 -11.78 -11.20 0.73
CA ALA A 145 -10.39 -10.81 0.65
C ALA A 145 -9.46 -11.86 1.26
N ILE A 146 -8.20 -11.81 0.85
CA ILE A 146 -7.10 -12.52 1.49
C ILE A 146 -6.31 -11.49 2.29
N LEU A 147 -6.31 -11.64 3.62
CA LEU A 147 -5.61 -10.73 4.52
C LEU A 147 -4.57 -11.49 5.33
N HIS A 148 -3.31 -11.05 5.26
CA HIS A 148 -2.21 -11.56 6.05
C HIS A 148 -1.52 -10.43 6.79
N ALA A 149 -1.47 -10.49 8.12
CA ALA A 149 -0.73 -9.55 8.95
C ALA A 149 0.14 -10.29 9.97
N ASP A 150 1.41 -9.91 10.07
CA ASP A 150 2.25 -10.35 11.19
C ASP A 150 1.82 -9.66 12.49
N GLY A 151 1.15 -8.51 12.38
CA GLY A 151 0.49 -7.79 13.46
C GLY A 151 -0.98 -8.16 13.64
N VAL A 152 -1.78 -7.16 14.02
CA VAL A 152 -3.23 -7.25 14.21
C VAL A 152 -3.97 -6.89 12.93
N ILE A 153 -5.03 -7.64 12.61
CA ILE A 153 -6.01 -7.20 11.60
C ILE A 153 -7.18 -6.55 12.33
N GLY A 154 -7.31 -5.22 12.17
CA GLY A 154 -8.35 -4.43 12.81
C GLY A 154 -9.36 -3.88 11.81
N VAL A 155 -10.66 -4.13 12.02
CA VAL A 155 -11.73 -3.49 11.27
C VAL A 155 -12.46 -2.52 12.17
N LYS A 156 -12.37 -1.22 11.84
CA LYS A 156 -12.94 -0.17 12.65
C LYS A 156 -14.47 -0.23 12.63
N ARG A 157 -15.06 0.00 13.81
CA ARG A 157 -16.49 0.23 13.94
C ARG A 157 -16.86 1.53 13.20
N GLY A 158 -17.78 1.44 12.24
CA GLY A 158 -18.36 2.58 11.58
C GLY A 158 -19.86 2.57 11.68
N GLU A 159 -20.52 3.54 11.06
CA GLU A 159 -21.97 3.60 10.93
C GLU A 159 -22.42 2.87 9.68
N GLY A 160 -23.36 1.93 9.82
CA GLY A 160 -23.93 1.19 8.70
C GLY A 160 -23.86 -0.34 8.83
N PRO A 161 -24.70 -1.06 8.08
CA PRO A 161 -24.93 -2.50 8.25
C PRO A 161 -23.73 -3.38 7.84
N LYS A 162 -22.77 -2.87 7.07
CA LYS A 162 -21.56 -3.58 6.69
C LYS A 162 -20.32 -3.15 7.48
N SER A 163 -20.45 -2.14 8.32
CA SER A 163 -19.31 -1.54 9.01
C SER A 163 -18.81 -2.39 10.16
N GLY A 164 -17.50 -2.46 10.31
CA GLY A 164 -16.84 -3.27 11.34
C GLY A 164 -16.80 -4.76 11.06
N GLY A 165 -17.12 -5.20 9.82
CA GLY A 165 -17.24 -6.61 9.46
C GLY A 165 -16.21 -7.15 8.47
N ILE A 166 -15.96 -8.45 8.58
CA ILE A 166 -15.26 -9.26 7.59
C ILE A 166 -16.24 -10.33 7.08
N SER A 167 -16.44 -10.39 5.76
CA SER A 167 -17.37 -11.33 5.13
C SER A 167 -16.74 -12.07 3.97
N GLY A 168 -16.56 -13.37 4.11
CA GLY A 168 -15.89 -14.21 3.13
C GLY A 168 -14.37 -13.99 3.07
N GLY A 169 -13.68 -14.96 2.46
CA GLY A 169 -12.24 -14.92 2.27
C GLY A 169 -11.42 -15.54 3.39
N GLU A 170 -10.12 -15.30 3.35
CA GLU A 170 -9.14 -15.90 4.24
C GLU A 170 -8.38 -14.81 5.00
N VAL A 171 -8.35 -14.89 6.32
CA VAL A 171 -7.80 -13.85 7.19
C VAL A 171 -6.87 -14.45 8.22
N TRP A 172 -5.61 -14.03 8.20
CA TRP A 172 -4.59 -14.44 9.16
C TRP A 172 -3.98 -13.23 9.84
N GLY A 173 -4.21 -13.10 11.14
CA GLY A 173 -3.58 -12.08 11.99
C GLY A 173 -2.73 -12.74 13.06
N LEU A 174 -1.40 -12.68 12.93
CA LEU A 174 -0.50 -13.35 13.86
C LEU A 174 -0.66 -12.82 15.29
N ALA A 175 -0.80 -11.51 15.47
CA ALA A 175 -1.03 -10.89 16.77
C ALA A 175 -2.52 -10.82 17.16
N GLY A 176 -3.45 -11.12 16.23
CA GLY A 176 -4.88 -11.16 16.52
C GLY A 176 -5.75 -10.56 15.42
N ILE A 177 -7.08 -10.72 15.60
CA ILE A 177 -8.09 -10.17 14.69
C ILE A 177 -9.14 -9.43 15.54
N GLN A 178 -9.40 -8.17 15.22
CA GLN A 178 -10.38 -7.33 15.90
C GLN A 178 -11.45 -6.86 14.93
N MET A 179 -12.69 -7.26 15.11
CA MET A 179 -13.83 -6.89 14.29
C MET A 179 -15.13 -6.95 15.11
N GLN A 180 -16.23 -6.42 14.56
CA GLN A 180 -17.55 -6.51 15.18
C GLN A 180 -18.37 -7.68 14.66
N VAL A 181 -18.26 -7.95 13.34
CA VAL A 181 -19.10 -8.95 12.66
C VAL A 181 -18.20 -9.82 11.80
N ALA A 182 -18.34 -11.13 11.94
CA ALA A 182 -17.74 -12.13 11.08
C ALA A 182 -18.83 -12.81 10.23
N GLY A 183 -18.59 -12.92 8.94
CA GLY A 183 -19.52 -13.56 8.02
C GLY A 183 -20.62 -12.62 7.48
N SER A 184 -21.48 -13.15 6.65
CA SER A 184 -22.64 -12.47 6.06
C SER A 184 -23.76 -13.44 5.76
N ASN A 185 -24.98 -12.94 5.60
CA ASN A 185 -26.14 -13.74 5.20
C ASN A 185 -26.03 -14.30 3.76
N ALA A 186 -24.97 -13.96 3.02
CA ALA A 186 -24.75 -14.42 1.66
C ALA A 186 -24.09 -15.81 1.57
N HIS A 187 -23.95 -16.53 2.70
CA HIS A 187 -23.36 -17.86 2.80
C HIS A 187 -21.91 -17.97 2.26
N ASN A 188 -21.18 -16.87 2.26
CA ASN A 188 -19.76 -16.88 1.91
C ASN A 188 -18.93 -17.37 3.09
N MET A 189 -18.10 -18.37 2.86
CA MET A 189 -17.22 -18.91 3.90
C MET A 189 -16.19 -17.86 4.30
N THR A 190 -16.05 -17.63 5.61
CA THR A 190 -15.09 -16.72 6.19
C THR A 190 -14.14 -17.52 7.09
N ASN A 191 -12.88 -17.64 6.68
CA ASN A 191 -11.86 -18.34 7.43
C ASN A 191 -11.03 -17.33 8.22
N LEU A 192 -11.01 -17.47 9.54
CA LEU A 192 -10.27 -16.60 10.44
C LEU A 192 -9.24 -17.40 11.22
N THR A 193 -7.99 -16.98 11.16
CA THR A 193 -6.89 -17.59 11.91
C THR A 193 -6.14 -16.51 12.68
N ALA A 194 -6.04 -16.65 13.99
CA ALA A 194 -5.31 -15.72 14.85
C ALA A 194 -4.27 -16.46 15.68
N GLY A 195 -3.13 -15.81 15.94
CA GLY A 195 -2.05 -16.37 16.77
C GLY A 195 -1.20 -17.43 16.07
N MET A 196 -1.33 -17.61 14.78
CA MET A 196 -0.61 -18.61 14.00
C MET A 196 -0.41 -18.12 12.56
N ASP A 197 0.78 -18.34 12.00
CA ASP A 197 1.02 -18.09 10.58
C ASP A 197 0.41 -19.20 9.69
N PRO A 198 0.23 -18.97 8.37
CA PRO A 198 -0.38 -19.95 7.47
C PRO A 198 0.40 -21.26 7.34
N GLU A 199 1.72 -21.24 7.50
CA GLU A 199 2.55 -22.46 7.46
C GLU A 199 2.40 -23.26 8.76
N GLY A 200 2.38 -22.56 9.90
CA GLY A 200 2.09 -23.13 11.21
C GLY A 200 0.71 -23.76 11.26
N ALA A 201 -0.31 -23.10 10.69
CA ALA A 201 -1.67 -23.62 10.58
C ALA A 201 -1.73 -24.91 9.77
N LYS A 202 -1.10 -24.96 8.58
CA LYS A 202 -1.02 -26.16 7.75
C LYS A 202 -0.31 -27.33 8.45
N LYS A 203 0.75 -27.01 9.19
CA LYS A 203 1.51 -28.02 9.93
C LYS A 203 0.70 -28.59 11.10
N LEU A 204 -0.10 -27.76 11.76
CA LEU A 204 -1.01 -28.18 12.83
C LEU A 204 -2.15 -29.06 12.29
N ASP A 205 -2.73 -28.70 11.13
CA ASP A 205 -3.76 -29.49 10.44
C ASP A 205 -3.24 -30.89 10.06
N LEU A 206 -1.99 -30.98 9.61
CA LEU A 206 -1.34 -32.28 9.32
C LEU A 206 -1.10 -33.11 10.57
N LEU A 207 -0.85 -32.48 11.72
CA LEU A 207 -0.56 -33.16 12.99
C LEU A 207 -1.83 -33.56 13.77
N ASN A 208 -2.91 -32.77 13.71
CA ASN A 208 -4.08 -32.92 14.56
C ASN A 208 -5.40 -33.21 13.83
N GLY A 209 -5.40 -33.29 12.50
CA GLY A 209 -6.64 -33.50 11.74
C GLY A 209 -7.72 -32.51 12.13
N THR A 210 -7.57 -31.28 11.68
CA THR A 210 -8.60 -30.24 11.65
C THR A 210 -8.90 -29.51 12.98
N VAL A 211 -8.26 -28.36 13.17
CA VAL A 211 -8.85 -27.27 13.95
C VAL A 211 -9.08 -26.09 13.03
N VAL A 212 -10.10 -26.20 12.21
CA VAL A 212 -10.68 -25.04 11.46
C VAL A 212 -11.98 -24.72 12.17
N ALA A 213 -12.04 -23.58 12.85
CA ALA A 213 -13.30 -23.03 13.31
C ALA A 213 -14.06 -22.52 12.08
N ASN A 214 -14.85 -23.36 11.45
CA ASN A 214 -15.83 -22.95 10.44
C ASN A 214 -17.03 -22.35 11.17
N LEU A 215 -17.09 -21.03 11.22
CA LEU A 215 -18.30 -20.32 11.66
C LEU A 215 -19.27 -20.26 10.47
N PHE A 216 -20.25 -21.14 10.48
CA PHE A 216 -21.43 -21.06 9.60
C PHE A 216 -22.50 -20.25 10.37
N PHE A 217 -22.94 -19.16 9.78
CA PHE A 217 -24.14 -18.42 10.19
C PHE A 217 -25.13 -18.35 9.05
#